data_cd74ce4da18a90020e5aecfb54a4c17d
#
_entry.id   cd74ce4da18a90020e5aecfb54a4c17d
#
_cell.length_a   1.000
_cell.length_b   1.000
_cell.length_c   1.000
_cell.angle_alpha   90.00
_cell.angle_beta   90.00
_cell.angle_gamma   90.00
#
_symmetry.space_group_name_H-M   'P 1'
#
loop_
_entity.id
_entity.type
_entity.pdbx_description
1 polymer ?
#
loop_
_entity_poly.entity_id
_entity_poly.type
_entity_poly.pdbx_seq_one_letter_code
_entity_poly.pdbx_strand_id
1 'polypeptide(L)'
;MKNTIYMAPMEGLTDFTFRNAYEKIFGKGKIAKYFTPFISPNKSEKFLAREIRDIDREHNNGINTVVQVMTNDAKDFIWTARMLYDEYGYNEINLNAGCPSGTVVSKNKGSGMLNEPKLLDKFLDAVFE
;
A
#
# COMPACT_ATOMS: atom_id res chain seq x y z
N MET A 1 -5.32 -26.00 -10.73
CA MET A 1 -5.50 -24.56 -10.43
C MET A 1 -4.19 -23.84 -10.68
N LYS A 2 -4.22 -22.73 -11.42
CA LYS A 2 -3.01 -21.91 -11.62
C LYS A 2 -2.84 -21.07 -10.34
N ASN A 3 -1.79 -21.29 -9.58
CA ASN A 3 -1.52 -20.51 -8.36
C ASN A 3 -1.20 -19.07 -8.75
N THR A 4 -1.89 -18.12 -8.15
CA THR A 4 -1.62 -16.70 -8.30
C THR A 4 -0.65 -16.28 -7.20
N ILE A 5 0.49 -15.69 -7.57
CA ILE A 5 1.55 -15.28 -6.64
C ILE A 5 1.57 -13.76 -6.58
N TYR A 6 1.61 -13.21 -5.37
CA TYR A 6 1.79 -11.79 -5.09
C TYR A 6 3.08 -11.58 -4.31
N MET A 7 3.76 -10.47 -4.57
CA MET A 7 4.91 -10.06 -3.75
C MET A 7 4.44 -9.11 -2.66
N ALA A 8 4.55 -9.57 -1.41
CA ALA A 8 4.31 -8.74 -0.24
C ALA A 8 5.41 -7.67 -0.07
N PRO A 9 5.10 -6.49 0.46
CA PRO A 9 6.08 -5.44 0.67
C PRO A 9 6.89 -5.65 1.96
N MET A 10 8.10 -5.10 1.95
CA MET A 10 8.93 -4.95 3.15
C MET A 10 9.55 -3.55 3.13
N GLU A 11 9.21 -2.72 4.13
CA GLU A 11 9.73 -1.36 4.24
C GLU A 11 11.26 -1.36 4.28
N GLY A 12 11.87 -0.43 3.55
CA GLY A 12 13.32 -0.30 3.45
C GLY A 12 14.00 -1.31 2.53
N LEU A 13 13.27 -2.27 1.96
CA LEU A 13 13.84 -3.30 1.08
C LEU A 13 13.16 -3.34 -0.30
N THR A 14 11.84 -3.47 -0.34
CA THR A 14 11.12 -3.76 -1.60
C THR A 14 10.64 -2.49 -2.30
N ASP A 15 11.52 -1.51 -2.48
CA ASP A 15 11.25 -0.32 -3.29
C ASP A 15 11.11 -0.67 -4.79
N PHE A 16 10.84 0.32 -5.62
CA PHE A 16 10.68 0.11 -7.06
C PHE A 16 11.92 -0.53 -7.71
N THR A 17 13.11 -0.21 -7.24
CA THR A 17 14.36 -0.78 -7.76
C THR A 17 14.41 -2.28 -7.52
N PHE A 18 14.09 -2.71 -6.30
CA PHE A 18 14.01 -4.12 -5.94
C PHE A 18 12.91 -4.84 -6.74
N ARG A 19 11.70 -4.27 -6.81
CA ARG A 19 10.58 -4.89 -7.53
C ARG A 19 10.90 -5.13 -8.99
N ASN A 20 11.48 -4.13 -9.67
CA ASN A 20 11.90 -4.26 -11.07
C ASN A 20 13.03 -5.28 -11.26
N ALA A 21 14.04 -5.28 -10.41
CA ALA A 21 15.12 -6.25 -10.47
C ALA A 21 14.61 -7.67 -10.24
N TYR A 22 13.73 -7.85 -9.24
CA TYR A 22 13.12 -9.14 -8.96
C TYR A 22 12.29 -9.66 -10.13
N GLU A 23 11.42 -8.82 -10.71
CA GLU A 23 10.64 -9.20 -11.90
C GLU A 23 11.53 -9.62 -13.05
N LYS A 24 12.57 -8.84 -13.34
CA LYS A 24 13.49 -9.12 -14.45
C LYS A 24 14.23 -10.45 -14.28
N ILE A 25 14.65 -10.79 -13.07
CA ILE A 25 15.52 -11.94 -12.80
C ILE A 25 14.69 -13.20 -12.48
N PHE A 26 13.72 -13.08 -11.57
CA PHE A 26 12.98 -14.19 -10.98
C PHE A 26 11.50 -14.22 -11.36
N GLY A 27 10.83 -13.07 -11.35
CA GLY A 27 9.40 -12.95 -11.58
C GLY A 27 8.99 -13.41 -12.97
N LYS A 28 9.60 -12.83 -14.00
CA LYS A 28 9.41 -13.20 -15.41
C LYS A 28 7.94 -13.38 -15.80
N GLY A 29 7.08 -12.46 -15.34
CA GLY A 29 5.63 -12.50 -15.57
C GLY A 29 4.86 -13.49 -14.69
N LYS A 30 5.48 -14.09 -13.67
CA LYS A 30 4.82 -15.05 -12.77
C LYS A 30 4.18 -14.35 -11.55
N ILE A 31 4.64 -13.15 -11.22
CA ILE A 31 4.09 -12.36 -10.11
C ILE A 31 2.92 -11.54 -10.63
N ALA A 32 1.73 -11.80 -10.11
CA ALA A 32 0.52 -11.14 -10.56
C ALA A 32 0.39 -9.71 -10.02
N LYS A 33 0.91 -9.44 -8.81
CA LYS A 33 0.90 -8.11 -8.18
C LYS A 33 2.15 -7.91 -7.31
N TYR A 34 2.66 -6.69 -7.33
CA TYR A 34 3.72 -6.20 -6.46
C TYR A 34 3.14 -5.14 -5.54
N PHE A 35 3.14 -5.37 -4.23
CA PHE A 35 2.70 -4.36 -3.27
C PHE A 35 3.86 -3.46 -2.87
N THR A 36 3.61 -2.14 -2.80
CA THR A 36 4.63 -1.19 -2.35
C THR A 36 4.81 -1.23 -0.83
N PRO A 37 5.98 -0.86 -0.29
CA PRO A 37 6.05 -0.38 1.08
C PRO A 37 4.94 0.63 1.34
N PHE A 38 4.39 0.63 2.55
CA PHE A 38 3.21 1.42 2.85
C PHE A 38 3.48 2.93 2.81
N ILE A 39 2.50 3.68 2.30
CA ILE A 39 2.39 5.13 2.50
C ILE A 39 1.64 5.37 3.81
N SER A 40 2.17 6.27 4.65
CA SER A 40 1.48 6.75 5.84
C SER A 40 0.97 8.17 5.59
N PRO A 41 -0.34 8.35 5.36
CA PRO A 41 -0.92 9.68 5.18
C PRO A 41 -0.61 10.60 6.36
N ASN A 42 -0.46 11.87 6.07
CA ASN A 42 -0.16 12.90 7.05
C ASN A 42 -1.11 14.09 6.89
N LYS A 43 -1.19 14.94 7.93
CA LYS A 43 -2.09 16.10 7.97
C LYS A 43 -1.83 17.16 6.90
N SER A 44 -0.66 17.14 6.25
CA SER A 44 -0.33 18.08 5.18
C SER A 44 -0.86 17.64 3.82
N GLU A 45 -1.49 16.46 3.75
CA GLU A 45 -2.03 15.89 2.52
C GLU A 45 -1.00 15.88 1.37
N LYS A 46 0.23 15.46 1.70
CA LYS A 46 1.33 15.35 0.74
C LYS A 46 2.10 14.06 0.94
N PHE A 47 2.46 13.43 -0.15
CA PHE A 47 3.38 12.29 -0.10
C PHE A 47 4.82 12.76 0.11
N LEU A 48 5.61 11.95 0.79
CA LEU A 48 7.04 12.19 0.93
C LEU A 48 7.76 11.95 -0.41
N ALA A 49 8.88 12.62 -0.63
CA ALA A 49 9.64 12.48 -1.87
C ALA A 49 10.03 11.02 -2.17
N ARG A 50 10.34 10.23 -1.13
CA ARG A 50 10.62 8.79 -1.27
C ARG A 50 9.41 7.99 -1.73
N GLU A 51 8.22 8.35 -1.21
CA GLU A 51 6.94 7.69 -1.56
C GLU A 51 6.57 8.02 -3.01
N ILE A 52 6.65 9.31 -3.39
CA ILE A 52 6.42 9.74 -4.77
C ILE A 52 7.30 8.95 -5.74
N ARG A 53 8.60 8.88 -5.46
CA ARG A 53 9.54 8.15 -6.30
C ARG A 53 9.21 6.66 -6.41
N ASP A 54 8.74 6.06 -5.30
CA ASP A 54 8.43 4.62 -5.26
C ASP A 54 7.14 4.26 -6.01
N ILE A 55 6.18 5.18 -6.08
CA ILE A 55 4.89 4.98 -6.76
C ILE A 55 4.83 5.58 -8.16
N ASP A 56 5.86 6.30 -8.61
CA ASP A 56 5.91 6.87 -9.95
C ASP A 56 5.66 5.80 -11.00
N ARG A 57 4.73 6.07 -11.92
CA ARG A 57 4.33 5.11 -12.97
C ARG A 57 5.47 4.77 -13.92
N GLU A 58 6.38 5.70 -14.17
CA GLU A 58 7.56 5.44 -14.99
C GLU A 58 8.49 4.43 -14.33
N HIS A 59 8.65 4.52 -13.01
CA HIS A 59 9.44 3.57 -12.22
C HIS A 59 8.78 2.19 -12.09
N ASN A 60 7.49 2.09 -12.30
CA ASN A 60 6.71 0.85 -12.16
C ASN A 60 6.20 0.34 -13.52
N ASN A 61 6.77 0.84 -14.61
CA ASN A 61 6.38 0.41 -15.95
C ASN A 61 6.76 -1.07 -16.18
N GLY A 62 5.78 -1.85 -16.65
CA GLY A 62 5.98 -3.28 -16.95
C GLY A 62 5.72 -4.23 -15.78
N ILE A 63 5.37 -3.73 -14.61
CA ILE A 63 4.92 -4.54 -13.47
C ILE A 63 3.56 -4.06 -12.96
N ASN A 64 2.75 -4.99 -12.44
CA ASN A 64 1.46 -4.65 -11.84
C ASN A 64 1.67 -4.26 -10.38
N THR A 65 1.85 -2.97 -10.14
CA THR A 65 2.09 -2.42 -8.81
C THR A 65 0.79 -1.97 -8.16
N VAL A 66 0.58 -2.37 -6.91
CA VAL A 66 -0.52 -1.93 -6.04
C VAL A 66 0.06 -1.16 -4.87
N VAL A 67 -0.40 0.06 -4.67
CA VAL A 67 0.08 0.90 -3.57
C VAL A 67 -0.56 0.47 -2.27
N GLN A 68 0.26 0.24 -1.24
CA GLN A 68 -0.21 -0.06 0.10
C GLN A 68 -0.26 1.21 0.96
N VAL A 69 -1.31 1.36 1.73
CA VAL A 69 -1.56 2.50 2.63
C VAL A 69 -1.72 2.00 4.05
N MET A 70 -1.11 2.68 5.02
CA MET A 70 -1.26 2.39 6.45
C MET A 70 -1.86 3.58 7.17
N THR A 71 -3.13 3.49 7.50
CA THR A 71 -3.86 4.45 8.32
C THR A 71 -5.02 3.74 9.02
N ASN A 72 -5.52 4.34 10.08
CA ASN A 72 -6.78 3.96 10.73
C ASN A 72 -7.81 5.11 10.67
N ASP A 73 -7.53 6.14 9.90
CA ASP A 73 -8.45 7.25 9.63
C ASP A 73 -9.02 7.11 8.22
N ALA A 74 -10.36 7.00 8.10
CA ALA A 74 -11.04 6.83 6.84
C ALA A 74 -10.85 8.04 5.91
N LYS A 75 -10.79 9.27 6.45
CA LYS A 75 -10.58 10.48 5.64
C LYS A 75 -9.20 10.47 5.00
N ASP A 76 -8.17 10.11 5.78
CA ASP A 76 -6.80 9.96 5.29
C ASP A 76 -6.73 8.90 4.19
N PHE A 77 -7.44 7.78 4.37
CA PHE A 77 -7.48 6.70 3.38
C PHE A 77 -8.15 7.15 2.08
N ILE A 78 -9.32 7.79 2.18
CA ILE A 78 -10.09 8.28 1.03
C ILE A 78 -9.30 9.36 0.28
N TRP A 79 -8.70 10.31 0.99
CA TRP A 79 -7.85 11.32 0.38
C TRP A 79 -6.69 10.66 -0.39
N THR A 80 -5.99 9.73 0.25
CA THR A 80 -4.87 9.01 -0.37
C THR A 80 -5.32 8.24 -1.61
N ALA A 81 -6.47 7.56 -1.52
CA ALA A 81 -7.03 6.82 -2.65
C ALA A 81 -7.33 7.72 -3.85
N ARG A 82 -7.95 8.88 -3.61
CA ARG A 82 -8.23 9.86 -4.65
C ARG A 82 -6.95 10.40 -5.30
N MET A 83 -5.98 10.80 -4.48
CA MET A 83 -4.69 11.28 -4.97
C MET A 83 -3.98 10.22 -5.83
N LEU A 84 -3.97 8.96 -5.38
CA LEU A 84 -3.38 7.85 -6.14
C LEU A 84 -4.11 7.58 -7.46
N TYR A 85 -5.43 7.74 -7.47
CA TYR A 85 -6.23 7.58 -8.68
C TYR A 85 -6.05 8.75 -9.66
N ASP A 86 -6.24 9.98 -9.18
CA ASP A 86 -6.28 11.18 -10.02
C ASP A 86 -4.90 11.56 -10.58
N GLU A 87 -3.86 11.51 -9.74
CA GLU A 87 -2.53 12.01 -10.10
C GLU A 87 -1.57 10.90 -10.57
N TYR A 88 -1.75 9.67 -10.07
CA TYR A 88 -0.84 8.56 -10.39
C TYR A 88 -1.49 7.43 -11.19
N GLY A 89 -2.81 7.46 -11.41
CA GLY A 89 -3.53 6.48 -12.22
C GLY A 89 -3.60 5.08 -11.61
N TYR A 90 -3.54 4.95 -10.27
CA TYR A 90 -3.76 3.69 -9.58
C TYR A 90 -5.25 3.47 -9.34
N ASN A 91 -5.78 2.34 -9.81
CA ASN A 91 -7.19 1.97 -9.66
C ASN A 91 -7.41 0.88 -8.58
N GLU A 92 -6.36 0.48 -7.92
CA GLU A 92 -6.39 -0.48 -6.82
C GLU A 92 -5.39 -0.02 -5.75
N ILE A 93 -5.83 -0.05 -4.49
CA ILE A 93 -5.00 0.24 -3.33
C ILE A 93 -5.19 -0.85 -2.28
N ASN A 94 -4.21 -1.03 -1.42
CA ASN A 94 -4.20 -2.04 -0.37
C ASN A 94 -4.10 -1.40 1.01
N LEU A 95 -4.98 -1.78 1.93
CA LEU A 95 -4.89 -1.36 3.33
C LEU A 95 -3.93 -2.30 4.09
N ASN A 96 -2.94 -1.73 4.76
CA ASN A 96 -2.12 -2.49 5.70
C ASN A 96 -2.84 -2.67 7.03
N ALA A 97 -3.44 -3.83 7.22
CA ALA A 97 -4.03 -4.28 8.49
C ALA A 97 -3.25 -5.44 9.14
N GLY A 98 -1.99 -5.61 8.74
CA GLY A 98 -1.19 -6.78 9.15
C GLY A 98 0.13 -6.48 9.86
N CYS A 99 0.69 -5.28 9.74
CA CYS A 99 1.98 -4.95 10.33
C CYS A 99 1.95 -5.10 11.87
N PRO A 100 2.78 -5.98 12.47
CA PRO A 100 2.78 -6.25 13.90
C PRO A 100 3.75 -5.36 14.68
N SER A 101 4.43 -4.40 14.04
CA SER A 101 5.39 -3.52 14.70
C SER A 101 4.75 -2.79 15.89
N GLY A 102 5.41 -2.83 17.05
CA GLY A 102 4.89 -2.21 18.27
C GLY A 102 4.59 -0.71 18.13
N THR A 103 5.38 0.01 17.34
CA THR A 103 5.16 1.44 17.07
C THR A 103 3.94 1.70 16.17
N VAL A 104 3.51 0.72 15.40
CA VAL A 104 2.32 0.75 14.54
C VAL A 104 1.09 0.34 15.34
N VAL A 105 1.18 -0.80 16.03
CA VAL A 105 0.10 -1.38 16.83
C VAL A 105 -0.33 -0.44 17.97
N SER A 106 0.63 0.22 18.65
CA SER A 106 0.33 1.20 19.71
C SER A 106 -0.51 2.40 19.24
N LYS A 107 -0.57 2.63 17.92
CA LYS A 107 -1.39 3.67 17.28
C LYS A 107 -2.67 3.10 16.66
N ASN A 108 -3.05 1.88 16.98
CA ASN A 108 -4.17 1.16 16.38
C ASN A 108 -4.12 1.10 14.84
N LYS A 109 -2.91 1.01 14.27
CA LYS A 109 -2.67 0.84 12.83
C LYS A 109 -2.10 -0.56 12.55
N GLY A 110 -2.03 -0.94 11.29
CA GLY A 110 -1.58 -2.28 10.93
C GLY A 110 -2.43 -3.35 11.61
N SER A 111 -1.80 -4.37 12.21
CA SER A 111 -2.53 -5.41 12.95
C SER A 111 -3.28 -4.87 14.18
N GLY A 112 -2.91 -3.68 14.68
CA GLY A 112 -3.62 -3.02 15.77
C GLY A 112 -5.07 -2.66 15.44
N MET A 113 -5.43 -2.50 14.17
CA MET A 113 -6.82 -2.28 13.74
C MET A 113 -7.73 -3.45 14.09
N LEU A 114 -7.19 -4.66 14.19
CA LEU A 114 -7.95 -5.88 14.48
C LEU A 114 -8.31 -6.02 15.98
N ASN A 115 -7.70 -5.23 16.85
CA ASN A 115 -7.99 -5.26 18.29
C ASN A 115 -9.37 -4.67 18.63
N GLU A 116 -9.88 -3.80 17.75
CA GLU A 116 -11.14 -3.06 17.96
C GLU A 116 -12.08 -3.24 16.76
N PRO A 117 -12.77 -4.39 16.64
CA PRO A 117 -13.62 -4.71 15.47
C PRO A 117 -14.63 -3.62 15.14
N LYS A 118 -15.24 -2.97 16.15
CA LYS A 118 -16.20 -1.88 15.93
C LYS A 118 -15.59 -0.63 15.31
N LEU A 119 -14.30 -0.36 15.57
CA LEU A 119 -13.61 0.76 14.92
C LEU A 119 -13.23 0.41 13.50
N LEU A 120 -12.86 -0.86 13.26
CA LEU A 120 -12.60 -1.37 11.91
C LEU A 120 -13.87 -1.31 11.06
N ASP A 121 -15.01 -1.76 11.59
CA ASP A 121 -16.30 -1.68 10.89
C ASP A 121 -16.63 -0.24 10.50
N LYS A 122 -16.53 0.71 11.45
CA LYS A 122 -16.78 2.14 11.17
C LYS A 122 -15.82 2.70 10.12
N PHE A 123 -14.56 2.28 10.15
CA PHE A 123 -13.58 2.69 9.14
C PHE A 123 -13.99 2.18 7.75
N LEU A 124 -14.35 0.90 7.65
CA LEU A 124 -14.76 0.29 6.38
C LEU A 124 -16.05 0.90 5.86
N ASP A 125 -17.06 1.10 6.72
CA ASP A 125 -18.31 1.77 6.36
C ASP A 125 -18.02 3.14 5.73
N ALA A 126 -17.19 3.97 6.39
CA ALA A 126 -16.87 5.30 5.90
C ALA A 126 -16.03 5.31 4.62
N VAL A 127 -15.27 4.24 4.35
CA VAL A 127 -14.46 4.12 3.11
C VAL A 127 -15.34 3.71 1.92
N PHE A 128 -16.40 2.92 2.17
CA PHE A 128 -17.23 2.37 1.11
C PHE A 128 -18.58 3.12 0.90
N GLU A 129 -18.87 4.15 1.71
CA GLU A 129 -19.96 5.09 1.45
C GLU A 129 -19.65 6.04 0.29
#